data_0e90d61e0fa56c61a8046e818ac07f7a
#
_entry.id   0e90d61e0fa56c61a8046e818ac07f7a
#
_cell.length_a   1.000
_cell.length_b   1.000
_cell.length_c   1.000
_cell.angle_alpha   90.00
_cell.angle_beta   90.00
_cell.angle_gamma   90.00
#
_symmetry.space_group_name_H-M   'P 1'
#
loop_
_entity.id
_entity.type
_entity.pdbx_description
1 polymer ?
#
loop_
_entity_poly.entity_id
_entity_poly.type
_entity_poly.pdbx_seq_one_letter_code
_entity_poly.pdbx_strand_id
1 'polypeptide(L)'
;YDRLDAATKALLEGKRATHRYQRKEFVFSGDREIGAEEQAEIEALKARRQAEEAAASPSPTARRSNKVPEQRHPVVRTHPVTGRKALYLNDEMTVGLEGMDDEEAVALLHRLCAEATVPERVFRFKWRKGDLVAWDNASTLHTATFTPPDQPRIMHRLTVEGTVPV
;
A
#
# COMPACT_ATOMS: atom_id res chain seq x y z
N TYR A 1 13.70 -8.14 3.58
CA TYR A 1 14.93 -7.60 4.18
C TYR A 1 16.05 -8.63 4.20
N ASP A 2 15.83 -9.84 4.72
CA ASP A 2 16.87 -10.88 4.89
C ASP A 2 17.62 -11.21 3.59
N ARG A 3 16.94 -11.12 2.45
CA ARG A 3 17.49 -11.43 1.10
C ARG A 3 18.20 -10.27 0.41
N LEU A 4 18.11 -9.05 0.93
CA LEU A 4 18.82 -7.92 0.37
C LEU A 4 20.33 -8.14 0.46
N ASP A 5 21.05 -7.66 -0.54
CA ASP A 5 22.51 -7.62 -0.52
C ASP A 5 23.04 -6.68 0.59
N ALA A 6 24.31 -6.85 0.94
CA ALA A 6 24.93 -6.09 2.02
C ALA A 6 24.97 -4.58 1.74
N ALA A 7 25.18 -4.18 0.50
CA ALA A 7 25.23 -2.77 0.11
C ALA A 7 23.85 -2.11 0.26
N THR A 8 22.78 -2.76 -0.20
CA THR A 8 21.41 -2.28 -0.01
C THR A 8 21.03 -2.23 1.46
N LYS A 9 21.39 -3.23 2.28
CA LYS A 9 21.16 -3.20 3.73
C LYS A 9 21.87 -2.01 4.38
N ALA A 10 23.13 -1.77 4.05
CA ALA A 10 23.90 -0.65 4.55
C ALA A 10 23.33 0.71 4.11
N LEU A 11 22.85 0.79 2.87
CA LEU A 11 22.18 2.00 2.36
C LEU A 11 20.90 2.34 3.13
N LEU A 12 20.13 1.34 3.55
CA LEU A 12 18.84 1.52 4.25
C LEU A 12 18.99 1.65 5.77
N GLU A 13 20.10 1.25 6.34
CA GLU A 13 20.32 1.26 7.79
C GLU A 13 20.20 2.68 8.36
N GLY A 14 19.38 2.83 9.39
CA GLY A 14 19.12 4.11 10.06
C GLY A 14 18.31 5.12 9.27
N LYS A 15 18.02 4.88 7.99
CA LYS A 15 17.20 5.81 7.19
C LYS A 15 15.73 5.78 7.59
N ARG A 16 15.09 6.94 7.43
CA ARG A 16 13.65 7.10 7.60
C ARG A 16 12.98 7.33 6.26
N ALA A 17 11.82 6.74 6.09
CA ALA A 17 10.95 6.98 4.95
C ALA A 17 9.84 7.96 5.33
N THR A 18 9.50 8.84 4.42
CA THR A 18 8.35 9.73 4.53
C THR A 18 7.14 9.02 3.93
N HIS A 19 6.10 8.85 4.73
CA HIS A 19 4.83 8.28 4.32
C HIS A 19 3.77 9.37 4.23
N ARG A 20 3.07 9.41 3.10
CA ARG A 20 1.95 10.31 2.86
C ARG A 20 0.72 9.47 2.55
N TYR A 21 -0.34 9.64 3.33
CA TYR A 21 -1.60 9.01 3.00
C TYR A 21 -2.17 9.63 1.72
N GLN A 22 -2.28 8.82 0.68
CA GLN A 22 -2.95 9.20 -0.56
C GLN A 22 -4.24 8.39 -0.65
N ARG A 23 -5.37 9.08 -0.82
CA ARG A 23 -6.63 8.39 -1.08
C ARG A 23 -6.55 7.82 -2.48
N LYS A 24 -6.55 6.49 -2.59
CA LYS A 24 -6.64 5.84 -3.88
C LYS A 24 -8.05 5.94 -4.41
N GLU A 25 -8.18 6.41 -5.62
CA GLU A 25 -9.45 6.35 -6.34
C GLU A 25 -9.70 4.93 -6.87
N PHE A 26 -8.65 4.23 -7.31
CA PHE A 26 -8.70 2.83 -7.71
C PHE A 26 -7.35 2.15 -7.52
N VAL A 27 -7.38 0.91 -7.04
CA VAL A 27 -6.20 0.06 -6.93
C VAL A 27 -6.21 -0.92 -8.10
N PHE A 28 -5.30 -0.71 -9.04
CA PHE A 28 -4.95 -1.75 -9.98
C PHE A 28 -3.68 -2.41 -9.48
N SER A 29 -3.81 -3.57 -8.88
CA SER A 29 -2.68 -4.47 -8.71
C SER A 29 -2.87 -5.58 -9.72
N GLY A 30 -2.13 -5.57 -10.79
CA GLY A 30 -2.28 -6.66 -11.71
C GLY A 30 -1.18 -6.76 -12.72
N ASP A 31 -0.65 -7.96 -12.79
CA ASP A 31 0.18 -8.49 -13.84
C ASP A 31 -0.60 -8.67 -15.17
N ARG A 32 -1.74 -7.96 -15.32
CA ARG A 32 -2.61 -8.05 -16.49
C ARG A 32 -2.58 -6.73 -17.26
N GLU A 33 -2.23 -6.80 -18.52
CA GLU A 33 -2.47 -5.70 -19.46
C GLU A 33 -3.96 -5.42 -19.56
N ILE A 34 -4.33 -4.17 -19.30
CA ILE A 34 -5.72 -3.70 -19.36
C ILE A 34 -5.97 -3.28 -20.80
N GLY A 35 -6.97 -3.88 -21.43
CA GLY A 35 -7.39 -3.50 -22.78
C GLY A 35 -7.95 -2.08 -22.83
N ALA A 36 -7.90 -1.45 -24.01
CA ALA A 36 -8.37 -0.06 -24.20
C ALA A 36 -9.86 0.14 -23.82
N GLU A 37 -10.69 -0.85 -24.06
CA GLU A 37 -12.11 -0.85 -23.67
C GLU A 37 -12.30 -0.83 -22.15
N GLU A 38 -11.60 -1.68 -21.45
CA GLU A 38 -11.61 -1.77 -19.97
C GLU A 38 -11.03 -0.49 -19.35
N GLN A 39 -9.99 0.08 -19.95
CA GLN A 39 -9.44 1.36 -19.53
C GLN A 39 -10.47 2.50 -19.67
N ALA A 40 -11.23 2.53 -20.75
CA ALA A 40 -12.29 3.51 -20.97
C ALA A 40 -13.45 3.36 -19.95
N GLU A 41 -13.84 2.13 -19.62
CA GLU A 41 -14.85 1.86 -18.59
C GLU A 41 -14.39 2.33 -17.19
N ILE A 42 -13.11 2.11 -16.88
CA ILE A 42 -12.50 2.58 -15.63
C ILE A 42 -12.53 4.08 -15.54
N GLU A 43 -12.13 4.80 -16.59
CA GLU A 43 -12.15 6.25 -16.61
C GLU A 43 -13.59 6.81 -16.52
N ALA A 44 -14.54 6.19 -17.20
CA ALA A 44 -15.96 6.57 -17.09
C ALA A 44 -16.49 6.36 -15.65
N LEU A 45 -16.08 5.27 -15.00
CA LEU A 45 -16.47 4.98 -13.62
C LEU A 45 -15.84 5.94 -12.62
N LYS A 46 -14.57 6.31 -12.80
CA LYS A 46 -13.89 7.36 -12.02
C LYS A 46 -14.64 8.68 -12.11
N ALA A 47 -14.98 9.11 -13.33
CA ALA A 47 -15.70 10.35 -13.58
C ALA A 47 -17.09 10.36 -12.92
N ARG A 48 -17.82 9.25 -13.03
CA ARG A 48 -19.13 9.10 -12.37
C ARG A 48 -19.01 9.17 -10.85
N ARG A 49 -18.04 8.50 -10.27
CA ARG A 49 -17.81 8.48 -8.83
C ARG A 49 -17.36 9.85 -8.30
N GLN A 50 -16.52 10.57 -9.04
CA GLN A 50 -16.16 11.96 -8.71
C GLN A 50 -17.38 12.88 -8.70
N ALA A 51 -18.30 12.71 -9.66
CA ALA A 51 -19.52 13.45 -9.69
C ALA A 51 -20.46 13.11 -8.52
N GLU A 52 -20.58 11.82 -8.17
CA GLU A 52 -21.37 11.37 -7.02
C GLU A 52 -20.77 11.87 -5.69
N GLU A 53 -19.44 11.87 -5.54
CA GLU A 53 -18.74 12.38 -4.36
C GLU A 53 -18.83 13.92 -4.24
N ALA A 54 -18.81 14.63 -5.35
CA ALA A 54 -19.01 16.08 -5.38
C ALA A 54 -20.45 16.48 -5.00
N ALA A 55 -21.42 15.62 -5.30
CA ALA A 55 -22.84 15.81 -4.95
C ALA A 55 -23.20 15.34 -3.53
N ALA A 56 -22.41 14.45 -2.95
CA ALA A 56 -22.63 13.91 -1.61
C ALA A 56 -22.06 14.82 -0.53
N SER A 57 -22.75 14.92 0.61
CA SER A 57 -22.16 15.53 1.79
C SER A 57 -20.91 14.75 2.23
N PRO A 58 -19.79 15.41 2.51
CA PRO A 58 -18.54 14.71 2.82
C PRO A 58 -18.69 13.79 4.03
N SER A 59 -18.44 12.51 3.80
CA SER A 59 -18.43 11.50 4.85
C SER A 59 -17.41 11.87 5.94
N PRO A 60 -17.67 11.56 7.22
CA PRO A 60 -16.71 11.79 8.31
C PRO A 60 -15.33 11.18 8.04
N THR A 61 -15.28 10.07 7.29
CA THR A 61 -14.04 9.38 6.90
C THR A 61 -13.29 10.14 5.79
N ALA A 62 -14.01 10.74 4.83
CA ALA A 62 -13.41 11.57 3.79
C ALA A 62 -12.77 12.85 4.36
N ARG A 63 -13.35 13.43 5.41
CA ARG A 63 -12.77 14.58 6.11
C ARG A 63 -11.47 14.25 6.84
N ARG A 64 -11.28 13.01 7.28
CA ARG A 64 -10.04 12.55 7.92
C ARG A 64 -8.88 12.39 6.92
N SER A 65 -9.14 11.89 5.72
CA SER A 65 -8.09 11.56 4.76
C SER A 65 -7.30 12.78 4.27
N ASN A 66 -7.94 13.94 4.15
CA ASN A 66 -7.28 15.17 3.67
C ASN A 66 -6.47 15.90 4.76
N LYS A 67 -6.38 15.36 5.98
CA LYS A 67 -5.71 15.99 7.12
C LYS A 67 -4.70 15.09 7.82
N VAL A 68 -4.40 13.92 7.28
CA VAL A 68 -3.37 13.05 7.87
C VAL A 68 -2.00 13.64 7.51
N PRO A 69 -1.24 14.14 8.49
CA PRO A 69 0.09 14.68 8.23
C PRO A 69 1.02 13.58 7.76
N GLU A 70 2.04 13.96 7.02
CA GLU A 70 3.12 13.06 6.66
C GLU A 70 3.76 12.48 7.93
N GLN A 71 4.07 11.20 7.88
CA GLN A 71 4.71 10.49 8.96
C GLN A 71 6.07 9.95 8.51
N ARG A 72 7.04 10.01 9.40
CA ARG A 72 8.37 9.47 9.16
C ARG A 72 8.60 8.24 10.02
N HIS A 73 8.88 7.11 9.37
CA HIS A 73 9.17 5.84 10.03
C HIS A 73 10.50 5.26 9.54
N PRO A 74 11.18 4.42 10.35
CA PRO A 74 12.36 3.70 9.88
C PRO A 74 12.03 2.88 8.64
N VAL A 75 12.91 2.90 7.64
CA VAL A 75 12.78 2.05 6.44
C VAL A 75 12.92 0.58 6.82
N VAL A 76 13.84 0.29 7.73
CA VAL A 76 14.04 -1.04 8.30
C VAL A 76 13.50 -1.01 9.73
N ARG A 77 12.36 -1.64 9.94
CA ARG A 77 11.77 -1.73 11.28
C ARG A 77 12.08 -3.08 11.93
N THR A 78 12.14 -3.07 13.26
CA THR A 78 12.19 -4.30 14.05
C THR A 78 10.77 -4.75 14.40
N HIS A 79 10.45 -5.99 14.11
CA HIS A 79 9.14 -6.56 14.45
C HIS A 79 9.00 -6.68 15.98
N PRO A 80 7.94 -6.12 16.62
CA PRO A 80 7.88 -5.97 18.07
C PRO A 80 7.82 -7.29 18.85
N VAL A 81 7.37 -8.37 18.21
CA VAL A 81 7.22 -9.68 18.87
C VAL A 81 8.39 -10.61 18.52
N THR A 82 8.78 -10.64 17.25
CA THR A 82 9.77 -11.62 16.77
C THR A 82 11.21 -11.10 16.78
N GLY A 83 11.40 -9.78 16.88
CA GLY A 83 12.71 -9.13 16.78
C GLY A 83 13.32 -9.15 15.36
N ARG A 84 12.63 -9.72 14.37
CA ARG A 84 13.11 -9.77 12.99
C ARG A 84 13.03 -8.40 12.33
N LYS A 85 14.00 -8.10 11.50
CA LYS A 85 13.97 -6.89 10.66
C LYS A 85 13.06 -7.09 9.44
N ALA A 86 12.29 -6.06 9.12
CA ALA A 86 11.42 -6.03 7.95
C ALA A 86 11.50 -4.65 7.28
N LEU A 87 11.29 -4.60 5.97
CA LEU A 87 11.14 -3.33 5.26
C LEU A 87 9.77 -2.73 5.61
N TYR A 88 9.76 -1.45 6.02
CA TYR A 88 8.54 -0.72 6.31
C TYR A 88 8.33 0.39 5.28
N LEU A 89 7.96 -0.04 4.09
CA LEU A 89 7.73 0.82 2.93
C LEU A 89 6.72 0.16 1.99
N ASN A 90 6.06 1.00 1.20
CA ASN A 90 5.31 0.57 0.03
C ASN A 90 5.36 1.67 -1.04
N ASP A 91 5.16 1.28 -2.29
CA ASP A 91 5.23 2.15 -3.46
C ASP A 91 4.09 3.16 -3.58
N GLU A 92 3.06 3.05 -2.74
CA GLU A 92 1.87 3.88 -2.80
C GLU A 92 1.86 5.03 -1.79
N MET A 93 2.38 4.78 -0.59
CA MET A 93 2.35 5.73 0.51
C MET A 93 3.72 6.27 0.85
N THR A 94 4.80 5.57 0.47
CA THR A 94 6.15 6.03 0.71
C THR A 94 6.55 6.98 -0.42
N VAL A 95 6.84 8.23 -0.07
CA VAL A 95 7.06 9.31 -1.05
C VAL A 95 8.48 9.86 -1.02
N GLY A 96 9.34 9.39 -0.12
CA GLY A 96 10.72 9.83 -0.04
C GLY A 96 11.53 9.07 1.01
N LEU A 97 12.84 9.13 0.88
CA LEU A 97 13.82 8.55 1.79
C LEU A 97 14.76 9.64 2.29
N GLU A 98 15.02 9.66 3.57
CA GLU A 98 15.90 10.64 4.19
C GLU A 98 17.32 10.58 3.62
N GLY A 99 17.85 11.76 3.22
CA GLY A 99 19.19 11.88 2.67
C GLY A 99 19.36 11.28 1.27
N MET A 100 18.28 11.16 0.51
CA MET A 100 18.27 10.70 -0.88
C MET A 100 17.45 11.67 -1.72
N ASP A 101 17.84 11.88 -2.95
CA ASP A 101 17.04 12.61 -3.94
C ASP A 101 15.70 11.89 -4.20
N ASP A 102 14.65 12.65 -4.46
CA ASP A 102 13.30 12.10 -4.61
C ASP A 102 13.21 11.10 -5.79
N GLU A 103 13.89 11.35 -6.90
CA GLU A 103 13.90 10.45 -8.06
C GLU A 103 14.63 9.14 -7.75
N GLU A 104 15.79 9.23 -7.11
CA GLU A 104 16.56 8.07 -6.65
C GLU A 104 15.77 7.26 -5.62
N ALA A 105 15.12 7.95 -4.68
CA ALA A 105 14.29 7.33 -3.65
C ALA A 105 13.13 6.55 -4.27
N VAL A 106 12.39 7.13 -5.22
CA VAL A 106 11.28 6.48 -5.91
C VAL A 106 11.76 5.27 -6.70
N ALA A 107 12.87 5.39 -7.43
CA ALA A 107 13.45 4.27 -8.18
C ALA A 107 13.84 3.10 -7.26
N LEU A 108 14.48 3.40 -6.12
CA LEU A 108 14.84 2.40 -5.12
C LEU A 108 13.60 1.74 -4.51
N LEU A 109 12.58 2.53 -4.15
CA LEU A 109 11.32 2.02 -3.59
C LEU A 109 10.61 1.07 -4.54
N HIS A 110 10.47 1.44 -5.82
CA HIS A 110 9.87 0.58 -6.84
C HIS A 110 10.62 -0.73 -6.98
N ARG A 111 11.96 -0.70 -7.02
CA ARG A 111 12.79 -1.91 -7.09
C ARG A 111 12.56 -2.81 -5.88
N LEU A 112 12.59 -2.26 -4.66
CA LEU A 112 12.39 -3.04 -3.44
C LEU A 112 10.99 -3.64 -3.35
N CYS A 113 9.96 -2.89 -3.74
CA CYS A 113 8.59 -3.38 -3.80
C CYS A 113 8.43 -4.49 -4.85
N ALA A 114 9.00 -4.32 -6.03
CA ALA A 114 8.98 -5.34 -7.08
C ALA A 114 9.65 -6.65 -6.62
N GLU A 115 10.81 -6.56 -5.95
CA GLU A 115 11.48 -7.72 -5.38
C GLU A 115 10.66 -8.39 -4.26
N ALA A 116 9.94 -7.62 -3.46
CA ALA A 116 9.09 -8.14 -2.39
C ALA A 116 7.84 -8.85 -2.91
N THR A 117 7.33 -8.45 -4.07
CA THR A 117 6.04 -8.89 -4.62
C THR A 117 6.16 -9.82 -5.82
N VAL A 118 7.30 -10.46 -6.01
CA VAL A 118 7.42 -11.52 -7.04
C VAL A 118 6.40 -12.64 -6.80
N PRO A 119 5.89 -13.31 -7.85
CA PRO A 119 4.80 -14.28 -7.75
C PRO A 119 5.02 -15.36 -6.69
N GLU A 120 6.26 -15.80 -6.48
CA GLU A 120 6.64 -16.84 -5.54
C GLU A 120 6.50 -16.40 -4.06
N ARG A 121 6.34 -15.10 -3.81
CA ARG A 121 6.20 -14.51 -2.47
C ARG A 121 4.80 -13.98 -2.21
N VAL A 122 3.93 -14.03 -3.21
CA VAL A 122 2.56 -13.51 -3.11
C VAL A 122 1.59 -14.63 -2.79
N PHE A 123 0.97 -14.53 -1.63
CA PHE A 123 -0.17 -15.39 -1.28
C PHE A 123 -1.46 -14.75 -1.78
N ARG A 124 -2.20 -15.44 -2.66
CA ARG A 124 -3.49 -14.98 -3.19
C ARG A 124 -4.64 -15.67 -2.46
N PHE A 125 -5.37 -14.90 -1.66
CA PHE A 125 -6.52 -15.40 -0.92
C PHE A 125 -7.81 -15.17 -1.73
N LYS A 126 -8.59 -16.24 -1.92
CA LYS A 126 -9.91 -16.16 -2.57
C LYS A 126 -10.98 -16.14 -1.49
N TRP A 127 -11.64 -15.00 -1.39
CA TRP A 127 -12.69 -14.78 -0.39
C TRP A 127 -13.95 -15.61 -0.65
N ARG A 128 -14.54 -16.13 0.43
CA ARG A 128 -15.88 -16.71 0.48
C ARG A 128 -16.69 -15.98 1.53
N LYS A 129 -18.01 -16.00 1.40
CA LYS A 129 -18.91 -15.43 2.43
C LYS A 129 -18.67 -16.13 3.77
N GLY A 130 -18.41 -15.33 4.80
CA GLY A 130 -18.12 -15.79 6.15
C GLY A 130 -16.64 -15.98 6.47
N ASP A 131 -15.73 -15.81 5.51
CA ASP A 131 -14.30 -15.87 5.79
C ASP A 131 -13.85 -14.70 6.68
N LEU A 132 -12.93 -15.01 7.59
CA LEU A 132 -12.19 -14.05 8.37
C LEU A 132 -10.70 -14.24 8.09
N VAL A 133 -10.03 -13.16 7.72
CA VAL A 133 -8.59 -13.15 7.45
C VAL A 133 -7.92 -12.12 8.33
N ALA A 134 -6.88 -12.54 9.02
CA ALA A 134 -6.01 -11.64 9.77
C ALA A 134 -4.59 -11.68 9.18
N TRP A 135 -3.95 -10.53 9.14
CA TRP A 135 -2.55 -10.42 8.72
C TRP A 135 -1.80 -9.43 9.61
N ASP A 136 -0.51 -9.62 9.68
CA ASP A 136 0.37 -8.76 10.45
C ASP A 136 0.88 -7.59 9.58
N ASN A 137 0.40 -6.39 9.86
CA ASN A 137 0.85 -5.16 9.17
C ASN A 137 2.33 -4.81 9.45
N ALA A 138 2.94 -5.40 10.48
CA ALA A 138 4.32 -5.11 10.81
C ALA A 138 5.32 -5.74 9.84
N SER A 139 4.92 -6.80 9.16
CA SER A 139 5.80 -7.63 8.34
C SER A 139 5.25 -7.98 6.95
N THR A 140 4.02 -7.56 6.62
CA THR A 140 3.39 -7.92 5.35
C THR A 140 2.88 -6.69 4.58
N LEU A 141 3.01 -6.75 3.26
CA LEU A 141 2.26 -5.91 2.34
C LEU A 141 1.00 -6.64 1.91
N HIS A 142 -0.08 -5.90 1.70
CA HIS A 142 -1.32 -6.45 1.18
C HIS A 142 -1.99 -5.50 0.22
N THR A 143 -2.66 -6.04 -0.76
CA THR A 143 -3.47 -5.27 -1.71
C THR A 143 -4.74 -6.01 -2.05
N ALA A 144 -5.77 -5.28 -2.46
CA ALA A 144 -6.99 -5.86 -3.00
C ALA A 144 -6.85 -5.98 -4.52
N THR A 145 -7.29 -7.11 -5.06
CA THR A 145 -7.46 -7.25 -6.51
C THR A 145 -8.65 -6.42 -6.99
N PHE A 146 -8.64 -6.09 -8.27
CA PHE A 146 -9.75 -5.40 -8.90
C PHE A 146 -11.07 -6.20 -8.70
N THR A 147 -12.12 -5.48 -8.39
CA THR A 147 -13.48 -6.01 -8.33
C THR A 147 -14.30 -5.26 -9.37
N PRO A 148 -14.91 -5.96 -10.35
CA PRO A 148 -15.77 -5.31 -11.32
C PRO A 148 -16.88 -4.50 -10.65
N PRO A 149 -17.26 -3.34 -11.21
CA PRO A 149 -18.25 -2.45 -10.60
C PRO A 149 -19.64 -3.04 -10.42
N ASP A 150 -20.00 -4.00 -11.27
CA ASP A 150 -21.25 -4.74 -11.23
C ASP A 150 -21.28 -5.82 -10.16
N GLN A 151 -20.15 -6.11 -9.52
CA GLN A 151 -20.03 -7.10 -8.47
C GLN A 151 -19.99 -6.44 -7.09
N PRO A 152 -20.96 -6.72 -6.21
CA PRO A 152 -20.94 -6.18 -4.86
C PRO A 152 -19.79 -6.81 -4.06
N ARG A 153 -18.97 -5.96 -3.46
CA ARG A 153 -17.91 -6.38 -2.54
C ARG A 153 -18.08 -5.63 -1.22
N ILE A 154 -18.63 -6.32 -0.25
CA ILE A 154 -18.86 -5.79 1.10
C ILE A 154 -17.88 -6.46 2.05
N MET A 155 -16.99 -5.66 2.64
CA MET A 155 -15.96 -6.12 3.56
C MET A 155 -16.02 -5.32 4.86
N HIS A 156 -15.92 -6.01 5.99
CA HIS A 156 -15.72 -5.38 7.28
C HIS A 156 -14.24 -5.47 7.65
N ARG A 157 -13.65 -4.34 8.05
CA ARG A 157 -12.24 -4.28 8.46
C ARG A 157 -12.12 -3.69 9.86
N LEU A 158 -11.34 -4.37 10.67
CA LEU A 158 -10.87 -3.87 11.96
C LEU A 158 -9.35 -3.84 11.94
N THR A 159 -8.77 -2.90 12.64
CA THR A 159 -7.32 -2.82 12.83
C THR A 159 -7.05 -2.78 14.32
N VAL A 160 -6.24 -3.71 14.78
CA VAL A 160 -5.74 -3.70 16.17
C VAL A 160 -4.61 -2.68 16.24
N GLU A 161 -4.64 -1.83 17.24
CA GLU A 161 -3.58 -0.87 17.49
C GLU A 161 -2.28 -1.59 17.82
N GLY A 162 -1.21 -1.15 17.18
CA GLY A 162 0.14 -1.70 17.37
C GLY A 162 1.06 -0.69 18.04
N THR A 163 2.35 -1.03 18.06
CA THR A 163 3.41 -0.14 18.56
C THR A 163 3.92 0.78 17.46
N VAL A 164 4.52 1.91 17.87
CA VAL A 164 5.25 2.78 16.94
C VAL A 164 6.40 1.99 16.30
N PRO A 165 6.59 2.07 14.97
CA PRO A 165 7.71 1.42 14.29
C PRO A 165 9.07 1.93 14.77
N VAL A 166 9.94 1.00 15.15
CA VAL A 166 11.32 1.27 15.59
C VAL A 166 12.31 0.42 14.81
#